data_ba5a6ff2e70c8c170a37a561488d93d5
#
_entry.id   ba5a6ff2e70c8c170a37a561488d93d5
#
_cell.length_a   1.000
_cell.length_b   1.000
_cell.length_c   1.000
_cell.angle_alpha   90.00
_cell.angle_beta   90.00
_cell.angle_gamma   90.00
#
_symmetry.space_group_name_H-M   'P 1'
#
loop_
_entity.id
_entity.type
_entity.pdbx_description
1 polymer ?
#
loop_
_entity_poly.entity_id
_entity_poly.type
_entity_poly.pdbx_seq_one_letter_code
_entity_poly.pdbx_strand_id
1 'polypeptide(L)'
;LSIGHNPGTNHPRMMATLHEAARRGVPIIVFNPLKERALQKFASPQNAVEMATLSSTPIASAYHQVKAGGDLAALKGLMKAIFERDDEARAAGGAGVLDHAFIAEHTLGLDDLRRDLDQTSWEAIIAKSGLTRQALTSAADVYIKAERVIACYGMGITQHAHGTENVQQLANFLLLRGNIGRQGAGICPLRGHSNVQGDRTVGITEIPNKALLDGMERAFGFRPTAEKGHNAVETIEAMRNGSSKALICLGGNLPVAMPDSAVCLEAMRKLDLSVHIATKLNRSHLVPGGVTLLLPCLGRTDLDVQAGGPQSVTVEDSMSMVHASRGFLNPPAETLRSEPAIVAGIAKATLRDSHGVDWDALVGNYDLIRDKIEITFPELFRA
;
A
#
# COMPACT_ATOMS: atom_id res chain seq x y z
N LEU A 1 -12.92 -10.36 -6.83
CA LEU A 1 -11.89 -10.08 -7.81
C LEU A 1 -10.55 -9.91 -7.09
N SER A 2 -9.47 -10.48 -7.62
CA SER A 2 -8.12 -10.44 -7.02
C SER A 2 -7.13 -9.98 -8.10
N ILE A 3 -6.48 -8.82 -7.90
CA ILE A 3 -5.66 -8.18 -8.94
C ILE A 3 -4.30 -7.77 -8.38
N GLY A 4 -3.21 -8.20 -9.03
CA GLY A 4 -1.85 -7.71 -8.78
C GLY A 4 -1.36 -7.94 -7.36
N HIS A 5 -1.67 -9.10 -6.74
CA HIS A 5 -1.14 -9.45 -5.41
C HIS A 5 -0.94 -10.94 -5.22
N ASN A 6 -0.10 -11.29 -4.26
CA ASN A 6 0.15 -12.67 -3.82
C ASN A 6 -0.16 -12.79 -2.32
N PRO A 7 -1.43 -13.07 -1.95
CA PRO A 7 -1.81 -13.13 -0.54
C PRO A 7 -1.17 -14.30 0.20
N GLY A 8 -0.86 -15.40 -0.49
CA GLY A 8 -0.22 -16.55 0.13
C GLY A 8 1.17 -16.25 0.68
N THR A 9 1.90 -15.34 0.06
CA THR A 9 3.23 -14.91 0.52
C THR A 9 3.15 -13.67 1.42
N ASN A 10 2.36 -12.66 1.02
CA ASN A 10 2.41 -11.34 1.64
C ASN A 10 1.32 -11.10 2.68
N HIS A 11 0.19 -11.79 2.57
CA HIS A 11 -0.98 -11.66 3.46
C HIS A 11 -1.57 -13.04 3.82
N PRO A 12 -0.78 -13.94 4.44
CA PRO A 12 -1.15 -15.36 4.58
C PRO A 12 -2.47 -15.57 5.35
N ARG A 13 -2.82 -14.70 6.27
CA ARG A 13 -4.09 -14.80 7.00
C ARG A 13 -5.32 -14.59 6.11
N MET A 14 -5.20 -13.83 5.02
CA MET A 14 -6.27 -13.66 4.03
C MET A 14 -6.64 -14.98 3.36
N MET A 15 -5.70 -15.93 3.30
CA MET A 15 -5.96 -17.23 2.68
C MET A 15 -7.06 -18.03 3.36
N ALA A 16 -7.25 -17.88 4.67
CA ALA A 16 -8.35 -18.52 5.38
C ALA A 16 -9.71 -18.01 4.87
N THR A 17 -9.86 -16.70 4.67
CA THR A 17 -11.08 -16.08 4.14
C THR A 17 -11.33 -16.46 2.68
N LEU A 18 -10.30 -16.46 1.84
CA LEU A 18 -10.40 -16.88 0.43
C LEU A 18 -10.76 -18.36 0.31
N HIS A 19 -10.17 -19.21 1.14
CA HIS A 19 -10.46 -20.63 1.22
C HIS A 19 -11.93 -20.88 1.60
N GLU A 20 -12.45 -20.20 2.62
CA GLU A 20 -13.84 -20.29 3.02
C GLU A 20 -14.78 -19.79 1.92
N ALA A 21 -14.47 -18.67 1.27
CA ALA A 21 -15.26 -18.15 0.16
C ALA A 21 -15.30 -19.16 -1.00
N ALA A 22 -14.15 -19.72 -1.38
CA ALA A 22 -14.09 -20.74 -2.44
C ALA A 22 -14.91 -22.00 -2.10
N ARG A 23 -14.86 -22.46 -0.85
CA ARG A 23 -15.68 -23.61 -0.39
C ARG A 23 -17.16 -23.34 -0.41
N ARG A 24 -17.59 -22.10 -0.28
CA ARG A 24 -19.01 -21.68 -0.44
C ARG A 24 -19.40 -21.49 -1.91
N GLY A 25 -18.50 -21.75 -2.86
CA GLY A 25 -18.75 -21.57 -4.30
C GLY A 25 -18.74 -20.12 -4.78
N VAL A 26 -18.19 -19.20 -3.99
CA VAL A 26 -18.04 -17.79 -4.42
C VAL A 26 -16.99 -17.73 -5.53
N PRO A 27 -17.32 -17.19 -6.72
CA PRO A 27 -16.35 -17.05 -7.80
C PRO A 27 -15.20 -16.09 -7.41
N ILE A 28 -13.97 -16.57 -7.52
CA ILE A 28 -12.76 -15.78 -7.30
C ILE A 28 -12.03 -15.69 -8.63
N ILE A 29 -12.08 -14.52 -9.28
CA ILE A 29 -11.40 -14.26 -10.54
C ILE A 29 -10.09 -13.56 -10.25
N VAL A 30 -9.00 -14.08 -10.78
CA VAL A 30 -7.65 -13.57 -10.54
C VAL A 30 -7.07 -12.99 -11.83
N PHE A 31 -6.52 -11.77 -11.72
CA PHE A 31 -5.66 -11.16 -12.73
C PHE A 31 -4.28 -10.94 -12.14
N ASN A 32 -3.28 -11.67 -12.60
CA ASN A 32 -1.92 -11.57 -12.08
C ASN A 32 -0.91 -12.04 -13.14
N PRO A 33 0.26 -11.42 -13.28
CA PRO A 33 1.27 -11.83 -14.27
C PRO A 33 1.81 -13.24 -14.03
N LEU A 34 1.95 -13.62 -12.77
CA LEU A 34 2.45 -14.95 -12.36
C LEU A 34 1.30 -15.81 -11.81
N LYS A 35 1.40 -17.12 -12.03
CA LYS A 35 0.50 -18.09 -11.40
C LYS A 35 0.93 -18.35 -9.97
N GLU A 36 0.42 -17.57 -9.04
CA GLU A 36 0.71 -17.69 -7.62
C GLU A 36 0.03 -18.94 -7.04
N ARG A 37 0.83 -19.82 -6.47
CA ARG A 37 0.38 -21.15 -6.01
C ARG A 37 -0.81 -21.09 -5.07
N ALA A 38 -0.79 -20.17 -4.11
CA ALA A 38 -1.86 -20.05 -3.13
C ALA A 38 -3.17 -19.52 -3.73
N LEU A 39 -3.11 -18.73 -4.82
CA LEU A 39 -4.29 -18.30 -5.57
C LEU A 39 -4.84 -19.38 -6.51
N GLN A 40 -4.01 -20.37 -6.89
CA GLN A 40 -4.49 -21.52 -7.65
C GLN A 40 -5.19 -22.52 -6.73
N LYS A 41 -4.50 -22.92 -5.64
CA LYS A 41 -5.03 -23.86 -4.64
C LYS A 41 -4.37 -23.64 -3.28
N PHE A 42 -5.11 -23.91 -2.24
CA PHE A 42 -4.66 -23.75 -0.86
C PHE A 42 -5.12 -24.92 0.00
N ALA A 43 -4.21 -25.47 0.82
CA ALA A 43 -4.51 -26.41 1.89
C ALA A 43 -4.46 -25.65 3.20
N SER A 44 -5.59 -25.60 3.91
CA SER A 44 -5.65 -24.87 5.17
C SER A 44 -5.05 -25.72 6.30
N PRO A 45 -4.00 -25.24 7.00
CA PRO A 45 -3.44 -25.98 8.13
C PRO A 45 -4.43 -26.13 9.31
N GLN A 46 -5.53 -25.40 9.32
CA GLN A 46 -6.59 -25.52 10.32
C GLN A 46 -7.71 -26.48 9.89
N ASN A 47 -7.66 -27.02 8.68
CA ASN A 47 -8.62 -27.99 8.19
C ASN A 47 -8.05 -29.42 8.36
N ALA A 48 -8.55 -30.13 9.38
CA ALA A 48 -8.06 -31.48 9.71
C ALA A 48 -8.18 -32.47 8.55
N VAL A 49 -9.23 -32.36 7.70
CA VAL A 49 -9.41 -33.24 6.55
C VAL A 49 -8.34 -32.98 5.49
N GLU A 50 -8.09 -31.71 5.13
CA GLU A 50 -7.06 -31.37 4.17
C GLU A 50 -5.67 -31.75 4.64
N MET A 51 -5.40 -31.62 5.95
CA MET A 51 -4.12 -32.03 6.53
C MET A 51 -3.96 -33.55 6.54
N ALA A 52 -4.99 -34.32 6.85
CA ALA A 52 -4.94 -35.77 6.88
C ALA A 52 -4.86 -36.39 5.47
N THR A 53 -5.56 -35.80 4.51
CA THR A 53 -5.66 -36.33 3.13
C THR A 53 -4.65 -35.70 2.17
N LEU A 54 -3.89 -34.69 2.60
CA LEU A 54 -2.98 -33.88 1.76
C LEU A 54 -3.73 -33.25 0.56
N SER A 55 -5.03 -33.05 0.70
CA SER A 55 -5.85 -32.39 -0.32
C SER A 55 -5.72 -30.87 -0.24
N SER A 56 -6.26 -30.16 -1.22
CA SER A 56 -6.27 -28.71 -1.25
C SER A 56 -7.52 -28.22 -1.99
N THR A 57 -8.04 -27.07 -1.55
CA THR A 57 -9.18 -26.40 -2.18
C THR A 57 -8.70 -25.51 -3.33
N PRO A 58 -9.26 -25.63 -4.57
CA PRO A 58 -9.06 -24.62 -5.61
C PRO A 58 -9.56 -23.26 -5.14
N ILE A 59 -8.73 -22.22 -5.27
CA ILE A 59 -9.09 -20.85 -4.83
C ILE A 59 -9.66 -20.05 -6.00
N ALA A 60 -8.88 -19.90 -7.08
CA ALA A 60 -9.35 -19.20 -8.26
C ALA A 60 -10.36 -20.05 -9.05
N SER A 61 -11.53 -19.50 -9.35
CA SER A 61 -12.46 -20.07 -10.32
C SER A 61 -12.04 -19.76 -11.77
N ALA A 62 -11.35 -18.63 -11.98
CA ALA A 62 -10.70 -18.28 -13.23
C ALA A 62 -9.40 -17.52 -12.96
N TYR A 63 -8.36 -17.81 -13.73
CA TYR A 63 -7.04 -17.21 -13.59
C TYR A 63 -6.55 -16.65 -14.91
N HIS A 64 -6.40 -15.34 -14.97
CA HIS A 64 -5.99 -14.59 -16.14
C HIS A 64 -4.56 -14.05 -15.93
N GLN A 65 -3.59 -14.56 -16.70
CA GLN A 65 -2.22 -14.06 -16.68
C GLN A 65 -2.13 -12.81 -17.56
N VAL A 66 -2.29 -11.66 -16.93
CA VAL A 66 -2.11 -10.36 -17.58
C VAL A 66 -0.62 -10.09 -17.81
N LYS A 67 -0.26 -9.43 -18.91
CA LYS A 67 1.10 -8.91 -19.09
C LYS A 67 1.42 -7.90 -17.99
N ALA A 68 2.65 -7.88 -17.50
CA ALA A 68 3.12 -6.83 -16.58
C ALA A 68 2.90 -5.45 -17.22
N GLY A 69 2.20 -4.55 -16.50
CA GLY A 69 1.78 -3.24 -17.04
C GLY A 69 0.55 -3.26 -17.94
N GLY A 70 -0.09 -4.41 -18.14
CA GLY A 70 -1.29 -4.58 -18.96
C GLY A 70 -2.61 -4.43 -18.21
N ASP A 71 -2.57 -4.14 -16.92
CA ASP A 71 -3.74 -4.12 -16.03
C ASP A 71 -4.77 -3.07 -16.46
N LEU A 72 -4.31 -1.88 -16.84
CA LEU A 72 -5.18 -0.81 -17.35
C LEU A 72 -5.99 -1.28 -18.58
N ALA A 73 -5.32 -1.96 -19.52
CA ALA A 73 -5.98 -2.48 -20.71
C ALA A 73 -6.95 -3.63 -20.38
N ALA A 74 -6.60 -4.48 -19.41
CA ALA A 74 -7.50 -5.54 -18.96
C ALA A 74 -8.77 -4.96 -18.31
N LEU A 75 -8.65 -3.94 -17.43
CA LEU A 75 -9.78 -3.25 -16.83
C LEU A 75 -10.66 -2.54 -17.88
N LYS A 76 -10.05 -1.86 -18.87
CA LYS A 76 -10.79 -1.29 -20.00
C LYS A 76 -11.55 -2.37 -20.77
N GLY A 77 -10.92 -3.52 -21.02
CA GLY A 77 -11.57 -4.64 -21.70
C GLY A 77 -12.75 -5.23 -20.95
N LEU A 78 -12.65 -5.35 -19.61
CA LEU A 78 -13.78 -5.75 -18.78
C LEU A 78 -14.93 -4.75 -18.87
N MET A 79 -14.65 -3.46 -18.73
CA MET A 79 -15.68 -2.42 -18.80
C MET A 79 -16.29 -2.31 -20.20
N LYS A 80 -15.49 -2.40 -21.26
CA LYS A 80 -15.99 -2.42 -22.64
C LYS A 80 -16.96 -3.58 -22.87
N ALA A 81 -16.63 -4.79 -22.39
CA ALA A 81 -17.53 -5.94 -22.45
C ALA A 81 -18.85 -5.71 -21.69
N ILE A 82 -18.78 -5.03 -20.52
CA ILE A 82 -19.99 -4.70 -19.74
C ILE A 82 -20.89 -3.73 -20.52
N PHE A 83 -20.31 -2.70 -21.14
CA PHE A 83 -21.08 -1.77 -21.97
C PHE A 83 -21.70 -2.46 -23.19
N GLU A 84 -20.96 -3.34 -23.86
CA GLU A 84 -21.49 -4.14 -24.98
C GLU A 84 -22.69 -5.00 -24.51
N ARG A 85 -22.61 -5.61 -23.32
CA ARG A 85 -23.73 -6.38 -22.74
C ARG A 85 -24.93 -5.50 -22.33
N ASP A 86 -24.66 -4.28 -21.84
CA ASP A 86 -25.72 -3.32 -21.52
C ASP A 86 -26.49 -2.92 -22.77
N ASP A 87 -25.76 -2.58 -23.84
CA ASP A 87 -26.37 -2.22 -25.14
C ASP A 87 -27.18 -3.36 -25.73
N GLU A 88 -26.64 -4.59 -25.74
CA GLU A 88 -27.33 -5.79 -26.21
C GLU A 88 -28.64 -6.02 -25.43
N ALA A 89 -28.59 -5.94 -24.08
CA ALA A 89 -29.75 -6.15 -23.25
C ALA A 89 -30.81 -5.08 -23.45
N ARG A 90 -30.41 -3.81 -23.57
CA ARG A 90 -31.33 -2.68 -23.81
C ARG A 90 -31.93 -2.71 -25.21
N ALA A 91 -31.15 -3.07 -26.22
CA ALA A 91 -31.65 -3.26 -27.58
C ALA A 91 -32.71 -4.39 -27.66
N ALA A 92 -32.60 -5.40 -26.79
CA ALA A 92 -33.58 -6.46 -26.64
C ALA A 92 -34.82 -6.06 -25.77
N GLY A 93 -34.91 -4.80 -25.34
CA GLY A 93 -36.01 -4.28 -24.51
C GLY A 93 -35.85 -4.51 -23.00
N GLY A 94 -34.70 -4.97 -22.54
CA GLY A 94 -34.38 -5.15 -21.13
C GLY A 94 -33.90 -3.88 -20.43
N ALA A 95 -33.69 -3.96 -19.11
CA ALA A 95 -33.21 -2.83 -18.29
C ALA A 95 -31.71 -2.53 -18.46
N GLY A 96 -30.97 -3.39 -19.17
CA GLY A 96 -29.52 -3.32 -19.23
C GLY A 96 -28.84 -4.07 -18.08
N VAL A 97 -27.51 -4.00 -18.02
CA VAL A 97 -26.69 -4.65 -16.98
C VAL A 97 -25.99 -3.66 -16.07
N LEU A 98 -25.91 -2.38 -16.46
CA LEU A 98 -25.40 -1.30 -15.64
C LEU A 98 -26.43 -0.91 -14.54
N ASP A 99 -25.94 -0.43 -13.40
CA ASP A 99 -26.79 0.17 -12.36
C ASP A 99 -27.02 1.64 -12.68
N HIS A 100 -27.88 1.91 -13.68
CA HIS A 100 -28.14 3.27 -14.17
C HIS A 100 -28.66 4.22 -13.10
N ALA A 101 -29.43 3.73 -12.13
CA ALA A 101 -29.95 4.55 -11.03
C ALA A 101 -28.80 4.99 -10.12
N PHE A 102 -27.95 4.06 -9.69
CA PHE A 102 -26.77 4.36 -8.89
C PHE A 102 -25.79 5.31 -9.62
N ILE A 103 -25.56 5.05 -10.91
CA ILE A 103 -24.66 5.86 -11.73
C ILE A 103 -25.16 7.30 -11.80
N ALA A 104 -26.45 7.50 -12.05
CA ALA A 104 -27.06 8.84 -12.18
C ALA A 104 -27.01 9.64 -10.87
N GLU A 105 -27.16 8.96 -9.72
CA GLU A 105 -27.19 9.61 -8.42
C GLU A 105 -25.77 9.85 -7.84
N HIS A 106 -24.83 8.93 -8.06
CA HIS A 106 -23.57 8.88 -7.31
C HIS A 106 -22.31 9.06 -8.15
N THR A 107 -22.42 9.22 -9.47
CA THR A 107 -21.24 9.34 -10.34
C THR A 107 -21.34 10.51 -11.32
N LEU A 108 -20.17 10.88 -11.87
CA LEU A 108 -20.05 11.85 -12.95
C LEU A 108 -19.17 11.27 -14.05
N GLY A 109 -19.37 11.69 -15.31
CA GLY A 109 -18.47 11.40 -16.43
C GLY A 109 -18.67 10.01 -17.05
N LEU A 110 -19.87 9.39 -16.94
CA LEU A 110 -20.17 8.13 -17.62
C LEU A 110 -19.94 8.21 -19.14
N ASP A 111 -20.37 9.31 -19.76
CA ASP A 111 -20.22 9.52 -21.20
C ASP A 111 -18.75 9.66 -21.64
N ASP A 112 -17.92 10.25 -20.79
CA ASP A 112 -16.48 10.37 -21.02
C ASP A 112 -15.80 8.99 -20.94
N LEU A 113 -16.16 8.20 -19.95
CA LEU A 113 -15.70 6.82 -19.82
C LEU A 113 -16.14 5.99 -21.03
N ARG A 114 -17.40 6.10 -21.42
CA ARG A 114 -17.94 5.42 -22.59
C ARG A 114 -17.16 5.77 -23.87
N ARG A 115 -16.94 7.07 -24.09
CA ARG A 115 -16.18 7.56 -25.24
C ARG A 115 -14.76 7.03 -25.27
N ASP A 116 -14.06 7.01 -24.15
CA ASP A 116 -12.70 6.44 -24.03
C ASP A 116 -12.68 4.93 -24.36
N LEU A 117 -13.67 4.19 -23.88
CA LEU A 117 -13.79 2.77 -24.18
C LEU A 117 -14.14 2.49 -25.64
N ASP A 118 -15.01 3.30 -26.26
CA ASP A 118 -15.38 3.18 -27.68
C ASP A 118 -14.18 3.46 -28.59
N GLN A 119 -13.35 4.43 -28.25
CA GLN A 119 -12.11 4.76 -28.95
C GLN A 119 -10.99 3.73 -28.76
N THR A 120 -11.07 2.89 -27.71
CA THR A 120 -10.08 1.86 -27.44
C THR A 120 -10.47 0.56 -28.15
N SER A 121 -9.73 0.16 -29.19
CA SER A 121 -10.06 -1.06 -29.95
C SER A 121 -9.78 -2.34 -29.15
N TRP A 122 -10.49 -3.42 -29.48
CA TRP A 122 -10.22 -4.73 -28.88
C TRP A 122 -8.80 -5.24 -29.17
N GLU A 123 -8.28 -4.96 -30.36
CA GLU A 123 -6.92 -5.32 -30.77
C GLU A 123 -5.88 -4.66 -29.85
N ALA A 124 -6.06 -3.37 -29.53
CA ALA A 124 -5.20 -2.65 -28.62
C ALA A 124 -5.27 -3.21 -27.18
N ILE A 125 -6.49 -3.54 -26.72
CA ILE A 125 -6.71 -4.16 -25.41
C ILE A 125 -6.01 -5.51 -25.34
N ILE A 126 -6.19 -6.38 -26.32
CA ILE A 126 -5.58 -7.71 -26.40
C ILE A 126 -4.06 -7.61 -26.44
N ALA A 127 -3.52 -6.75 -27.31
CA ALA A 127 -2.08 -6.57 -27.44
C ALA A 127 -1.41 -6.10 -26.14
N LYS A 128 -2.03 -5.15 -25.44
CA LYS A 128 -1.50 -4.57 -24.19
C LYS A 128 -1.71 -5.48 -22.99
N SER A 129 -2.91 -6.04 -22.81
CA SER A 129 -3.23 -6.91 -21.67
C SER A 129 -2.62 -8.30 -21.79
N GLY A 130 -2.41 -8.79 -23.02
CA GLY A 130 -2.02 -10.18 -23.30
C GLY A 130 -3.15 -11.19 -23.10
N LEU A 131 -4.39 -10.72 -22.90
CA LEU A 131 -5.56 -11.54 -22.68
C LEU A 131 -6.43 -11.56 -23.95
N THR A 132 -7.10 -12.67 -24.20
CA THR A 132 -8.06 -12.76 -25.31
C THR A 132 -9.35 -11.99 -24.98
N ARG A 133 -10.07 -11.53 -26.03
CA ARG A 133 -11.40 -10.94 -25.86
C ARG A 133 -12.33 -11.90 -25.09
N GLN A 134 -12.32 -13.20 -25.45
CA GLN A 134 -13.13 -14.21 -24.79
C GLN A 134 -12.84 -14.29 -23.27
N ALA A 135 -11.57 -14.26 -22.87
CA ALA A 135 -11.20 -14.29 -21.43
C ALA A 135 -11.78 -13.08 -20.68
N LEU A 136 -11.68 -11.89 -21.28
CA LEU A 136 -12.20 -10.65 -20.68
C LEU A 136 -13.72 -10.63 -20.64
N THR A 137 -14.40 -11.02 -21.73
CA THR A 137 -15.87 -11.09 -21.76
C THR A 137 -16.42 -12.13 -20.81
N SER A 138 -15.78 -13.31 -20.70
CA SER A 138 -16.19 -14.33 -19.71
C SER A 138 -16.05 -13.84 -18.26
N ALA A 139 -14.98 -13.10 -17.95
CA ALA A 139 -14.80 -12.51 -16.62
C ALA A 139 -15.85 -11.40 -16.35
N ALA A 140 -16.17 -10.58 -17.36
CA ALA A 140 -17.24 -9.59 -17.29
C ALA A 140 -18.61 -10.24 -17.07
N ASP A 141 -18.91 -11.35 -17.75
CA ASP A 141 -20.18 -12.09 -17.58
C ASP A 141 -20.33 -12.63 -16.14
N VAL A 142 -19.25 -13.07 -15.49
CA VAL A 142 -19.28 -13.46 -14.07
C VAL A 142 -19.55 -12.24 -13.18
N TYR A 143 -18.91 -11.10 -13.47
CA TYR A 143 -19.14 -9.86 -12.74
C TYR A 143 -20.60 -9.37 -12.89
N ILE A 144 -21.16 -9.43 -14.08
CA ILE A 144 -22.55 -9.03 -14.35
C ILE A 144 -23.55 -9.88 -13.56
N LYS A 145 -23.29 -11.18 -13.40
CA LYS A 145 -24.15 -12.08 -12.63
C LYS A 145 -24.04 -11.90 -11.11
N ALA A 146 -22.95 -11.30 -10.64
CA ALA A 146 -22.75 -11.11 -9.21
C ALA A 146 -23.53 -9.88 -8.72
N GLU A 147 -24.25 -10.02 -7.59
CA GLU A 147 -24.94 -8.90 -6.95
C GLU A 147 -23.97 -7.99 -6.19
N ARG A 148 -22.93 -8.57 -5.59
CA ARG A 148 -21.95 -7.87 -4.75
C ARG A 148 -20.54 -8.33 -5.09
N VAL A 149 -19.66 -7.39 -5.35
CA VAL A 149 -18.28 -7.69 -5.71
C VAL A 149 -17.32 -6.90 -4.85
N ILE A 150 -16.33 -7.61 -4.29
CA ILE A 150 -15.16 -7.02 -3.66
C ILE A 150 -13.99 -7.15 -4.63
N ALA A 151 -13.33 -6.04 -4.93
CA ALA A 151 -12.09 -6.01 -5.70
C ALA A 151 -10.90 -5.82 -4.76
N CYS A 152 -10.17 -6.91 -4.53
CA CYS A 152 -8.92 -6.91 -3.77
C CYS A 152 -7.74 -6.65 -4.71
N TYR A 153 -6.91 -5.65 -4.41
CA TYR A 153 -5.72 -5.38 -5.19
C TYR A 153 -4.50 -5.12 -4.31
N GLY A 154 -3.33 -5.43 -4.85
CA GLY A 154 -2.05 -5.21 -4.17
C GLY A 154 -1.15 -4.24 -4.92
N MET A 155 0.12 -4.25 -4.52
CA MET A 155 1.15 -3.34 -5.05
C MET A 155 1.43 -3.54 -6.55
N GLY A 156 1.09 -4.70 -7.13
CA GLY A 156 1.19 -4.95 -8.57
C GLY A 156 0.32 -4.02 -9.43
N ILE A 157 -0.75 -3.43 -8.84
CA ILE A 157 -1.58 -2.44 -9.50
C ILE A 157 -0.99 -1.03 -9.41
N THR A 158 -0.28 -0.72 -8.32
CA THR A 158 0.16 0.64 -8.00
C THR A 158 1.63 0.91 -8.33
N GLN A 159 2.48 -0.12 -8.35
CA GLN A 159 3.92 0.06 -8.55
C GLN A 159 4.35 -0.01 -10.02
N HIS A 160 3.74 0.80 -10.85
CA HIS A 160 4.18 1.04 -12.24
C HIS A 160 3.67 2.39 -12.78
N ALA A 161 4.06 2.75 -14.01
CA ALA A 161 3.82 4.07 -14.59
C ALA A 161 2.36 4.52 -14.56
N HIS A 162 1.40 3.59 -14.70
CA HIS A 162 -0.04 3.85 -14.68
C HIS A 162 -0.73 3.42 -13.37
N GLY A 163 -0.01 3.44 -12.24
CA GLY A 163 -0.53 2.96 -10.96
C GLY A 163 -1.80 3.68 -10.50
N THR A 164 -1.83 5.00 -10.59
CA THR A 164 -2.99 5.82 -10.22
C THR A 164 -4.18 5.52 -11.14
N GLU A 165 -3.96 5.51 -12.46
CA GLU A 165 -4.99 5.23 -13.46
C GLU A 165 -5.58 3.83 -13.30
N ASN A 166 -4.78 2.83 -12.95
CA ASN A 166 -5.27 1.48 -12.66
C ASN A 166 -6.28 1.49 -11.51
N VAL A 167 -5.98 2.18 -10.41
CA VAL A 167 -6.87 2.25 -9.25
C VAL A 167 -8.15 3.01 -9.62
N GLN A 168 -8.04 4.10 -10.39
CA GLN A 168 -9.19 4.85 -10.89
C GLN A 168 -10.09 3.97 -11.77
N GLN A 169 -9.51 3.21 -12.72
CA GLN A 169 -10.29 2.31 -13.58
C GLN A 169 -10.90 1.13 -12.79
N LEU A 170 -10.23 0.66 -11.73
CA LEU A 170 -10.82 -0.33 -10.84
C LEU A 170 -12.02 0.24 -10.07
N ALA A 171 -11.95 1.48 -9.63
CA ALA A 171 -13.08 2.18 -9.02
C ALA A 171 -14.22 2.37 -10.04
N ASN A 172 -13.92 2.85 -11.26
CA ASN A 172 -14.90 2.98 -12.33
C ASN A 172 -15.61 1.66 -12.62
N PHE A 173 -14.86 0.56 -12.73
CA PHE A 173 -15.40 -0.78 -12.92
C PHE A 173 -16.43 -1.17 -11.84
N LEU A 174 -16.13 -0.87 -10.56
CA LEU A 174 -17.04 -1.17 -9.46
C LEU A 174 -18.28 -0.25 -9.46
N LEU A 175 -18.09 1.03 -9.80
CA LEU A 175 -19.18 2.03 -9.88
C LEU A 175 -20.21 1.68 -10.94
N LEU A 176 -19.82 1.07 -12.06
CA LEU A 176 -20.75 0.69 -13.13
C LEU A 176 -21.91 -0.18 -12.66
N ARG A 177 -21.77 -0.91 -11.55
CA ARG A 177 -22.79 -1.78 -10.99
C ARG A 177 -23.07 -1.51 -9.50
N GLY A 178 -22.81 -0.29 -9.04
CA GLY A 178 -23.08 0.12 -7.66
C GLY A 178 -22.35 -0.71 -6.60
N ASN A 179 -21.12 -1.22 -6.92
CA ASN A 179 -20.34 -2.03 -5.99
C ASN A 179 -19.45 -1.20 -5.06
N ILE A 180 -19.81 0.05 -4.79
CA ILE A 180 -19.18 0.92 -3.79
C ILE A 180 -20.27 1.49 -2.89
N GLY A 181 -19.99 1.59 -1.59
CA GLY A 181 -20.94 2.15 -0.62
C GLY A 181 -22.04 1.20 -0.16
N ARG A 182 -21.98 -0.07 -0.53
CA ARG A 182 -22.96 -1.09 -0.07
C ARG A 182 -22.28 -2.24 0.68
N GLN A 183 -23.00 -2.82 1.63
CA GLN A 183 -22.48 -3.92 2.44
C GLN A 183 -22.11 -5.15 1.58
N GLY A 184 -20.90 -5.66 1.79
CA GLY A 184 -20.38 -6.84 1.09
C GLY A 184 -19.86 -6.56 -0.33
N ALA A 185 -19.73 -5.29 -0.71
CA ALA A 185 -19.10 -4.87 -1.96
C ALA A 185 -18.09 -3.77 -1.71
N GLY A 186 -17.18 -3.52 -2.64
CA GLY A 186 -16.24 -2.41 -2.60
C GLY A 186 -14.84 -2.74 -3.04
N ILE A 187 -13.98 -1.74 -2.87
CA ILE A 187 -12.56 -1.81 -3.15
C ILE A 187 -11.78 -2.17 -1.89
N CYS A 188 -10.85 -3.12 -1.99
CA CYS A 188 -10.06 -3.61 -0.86
C CYS A 188 -8.57 -3.52 -1.20
N PRO A 189 -7.90 -2.39 -0.94
CA PRO A 189 -6.46 -2.27 -1.11
C PRO A 189 -5.73 -3.10 -0.06
N LEU A 190 -4.83 -3.99 -0.51
CA LEU A 190 -3.97 -4.80 0.35
C LEU A 190 -2.61 -4.13 0.45
N ARG A 191 -2.37 -3.49 1.57
CA ARG A 191 -1.18 -2.68 1.80
C ARG A 191 0.07 -3.55 1.98
N GLY A 192 1.22 -3.08 1.50
CA GLY A 192 2.52 -3.61 1.87
C GLY A 192 2.87 -3.19 3.30
N HIS A 193 3.11 -1.90 3.51
CA HIS A 193 3.30 -1.29 4.82
C HIS A 193 1.99 -0.73 5.36
N SER A 194 1.79 -0.85 6.67
CA SER A 194 0.50 -0.54 7.29
C SER A 194 0.18 0.96 7.38
N ASN A 195 1.17 1.85 7.34
CA ASN A 195 0.96 3.28 7.57
C ASN A 195 1.63 4.23 6.55
N VAL A 196 1.94 3.78 5.34
CA VAL A 196 2.48 4.69 4.29
C VAL A 196 1.52 5.85 4.01
N GLN A 197 0.21 5.61 4.06
CA GLN A 197 -0.78 6.66 3.91
C GLN A 197 -0.69 7.68 5.04
N GLY A 198 -0.64 7.25 6.30
CA GLY A 198 -0.49 8.15 7.45
C GLY A 198 0.83 8.93 7.43
N ASP A 199 1.93 8.30 6.99
CA ASP A 199 3.20 9.01 6.81
C ASP A 199 3.06 10.16 5.81
N ARG A 200 2.38 9.94 4.68
CA ARG A 200 2.11 10.98 3.68
C ARG A 200 1.16 12.05 4.21
N THR A 201 0.13 11.67 4.94
CA THR A 201 -0.82 12.59 5.57
C THR A 201 -0.14 13.54 6.56
N VAL A 202 0.83 13.06 7.35
CA VAL A 202 1.60 13.90 8.26
C VAL A 202 2.83 14.56 7.62
N GLY A 203 2.92 14.57 6.29
CA GLY A 203 3.88 15.37 5.54
C GLY A 203 5.24 14.73 5.30
N ILE A 204 5.40 13.40 5.49
CA ILE A 204 6.62 12.71 5.09
C ILE A 204 6.70 12.65 3.57
N THR A 205 7.43 13.58 3.01
CA THR A 205 7.60 13.76 1.55
C THR A 205 8.98 14.37 1.24
N GLU A 206 9.52 14.06 0.09
CA GLU A 206 10.74 14.69 -0.42
C GLU A 206 10.51 16.10 -0.98
N ILE A 207 9.26 16.51 -1.20
CA ILE A 207 8.88 17.83 -1.70
C ILE A 207 7.94 18.48 -0.70
N PRO A 208 8.45 19.24 0.29
CA PRO A 208 7.61 19.90 1.27
C PRO A 208 6.78 21.01 0.60
N ASN A 209 5.48 21.00 0.86
CA ASN A 209 4.60 22.05 0.37
C ASN A 209 4.50 23.22 1.37
N LYS A 210 3.96 24.35 0.89
CA LYS A 210 3.83 25.56 1.72
C LYS A 210 3.00 25.32 2.98
N ALA A 211 1.93 24.56 2.91
CA ALA A 211 1.03 24.32 4.05
C ALA A 211 1.75 23.54 5.17
N LEU A 212 2.57 22.53 4.81
CA LEU A 212 3.41 21.81 5.76
C LEU A 212 4.43 22.75 6.43
N LEU A 213 5.16 23.56 5.63
CA LEU A 213 6.17 24.47 6.16
C LEU A 213 5.57 25.52 7.11
N ASP A 214 4.44 26.12 6.75
CA ASP A 214 3.70 27.08 7.57
C ASP A 214 3.17 26.41 8.86
N GLY A 215 2.72 25.15 8.76
CA GLY A 215 2.26 24.35 9.88
C GLY A 215 3.38 23.99 10.86
N MET A 216 4.53 23.58 10.35
CA MET A 216 5.73 23.28 11.16
C MET A 216 6.22 24.54 11.89
N GLU A 217 6.22 25.70 11.21
CA GLU A 217 6.58 26.98 11.84
C GLU A 217 5.63 27.34 12.98
N ARG A 218 4.31 27.13 12.80
CA ARG A 218 3.33 27.31 13.90
C ARG A 218 3.56 26.35 15.06
N ALA A 219 3.83 25.08 14.76
CA ALA A 219 3.94 24.03 15.79
C ALA A 219 5.23 24.11 16.59
N PHE A 220 6.34 24.51 15.97
CA PHE A 220 7.68 24.39 16.53
C PHE A 220 8.46 25.70 16.61
N GLY A 221 7.94 26.82 16.05
CA GLY A 221 8.59 28.14 16.09
C GLY A 221 9.77 28.30 15.13
N PHE A 222 10.06 27.34 14.27
CA PHE A 222 11.05 27.46 13.22
C PHE A 222 10.49 26.95 11.89
N ARG A 223 11.03 27.47 10.78
CA ARG A 223 10.64 27.05 9.43
C ARG A 223 11.67 26.10 8.86
N PRO A 224 11.29 24.86 8.51
CA PRO A 224 12.18 23.94 7.81
C PRO A 224 12.57 24.44 6.41
N THR A 225 13.60 23.82 5.81
CA THR A 225 13.98 24.11 4.42
C THR A 225 12.84 23.80 3.46
N ALA A 226 12.68 24.66 2.43
CA ALA A 226 11.76 24.45 1.32
C ALA A 226 12.40 23.67 0.15
N GLU A 227 13.69 23.37 0.26
CA GLU A 227 14.41 22.65 -0.79
C GLU A 227 13.88 21.21 -0.92
N LYS A 228 13.84 20.73 -2.17
CA LYS A 228 13.51 19.34 -2.44
C LYS A 228 14.56 18.42 -1.82
N GLY A 229 14.12 17.40 -1.09
CA GLY A 229 14.97 16.30 -0.66
C GLY A 229 15.17 15.27 -1.78
N HIS A 230 15.82 14.17 -1.46
CA HIS A 230 16.06 13.07 -2.38
C HIS A 230 14.96 12.01 -2.29
N ASN A 231 14.45 11.54 -3.44
CA ASN A 231 13.75 10.27 -3.49
C ASN A 231 14.72 9.09 -3.34
N ALA A 232 14.22 7.85 -3.33
CA ALA A 232 15.07 6.68 -3.10
C ALA A 232 16.18 6.50 -4.15
N VAL A 233 15.90 6.76 -5.43
CA VAL A 233 16.90 6.67 -6.52
C VAL A 233 17.93 7.79 -6.39
N GLU A 234 17.47 9.02 -6.21
CA GLU A 234 18.33 10.20 -6.01
C GLU A 234 19.23 10.03 -4.77
N THR A 235 18.74 9.38 -3.71
CA THR A 235 19.53 9.04 -2.53
C THR A 235 20.69 8.12 -2.88
N ILE A 236 20.46 7.06 -3.66
CA ILE A 236 21.54 6.17 -4.12
C ILE A 236 22.55 6.92 -4.99
N GLU A 237 22.08 7.77 -5.89
CA GLU A 237 22.95 8.59 -6.74
C GLU A 237 23.80 9.58 -5.93
N ALA A 238 23.19 10.23 -4.92
CA ALA A 238 23.89 11.15 -4.03
C ALA A 238 24.97 10.45 -3.17
N MET A 239 24.72 9.25 -2.69
CA MET A 239 25.73 8.43 -2.03
C MET A 239 26.84 8.00 -3.01
N ARG A 240 26.46 7.59 -4.21
CA ARG A 240 27.38 7.12 -5.24
C ARG A 240 28.36 8.21 -5.70
N ASN A 241 27.88 9.42 -5.92
CA ASN A 241 28.69 10.57 -6.34
C ASN A 241 29.38 11.31 -5.17
N GLY A 242 29.08 10.91 -3.92
CA GLY A 242 29.69 11.43 -2.71
C GLY A 242 29.14 12.77 -2.23
N SER A 243 28.01 13.25 -2.77
CA SER A 243 27.31 14.43 -2.25
C SER A 243 26.58 14.15 -0.93
N SER A 244 26.12 12.93 -0.71
CA SER A 244 25.64 12.46 0.60
C SER A 244 26.72 11.67 1.30
N LYS A 245 27.06 12.06 2.54
CA LYS A 245 28.11 11.48 3.38
C LYS A 245 27.57 10.61 4.51
N ALA A 246 26.32 10.83 4.90
CA ALA A 246 25.67 10.09 5.96
C ALA A 246 24.32 9.54 5.50
N LEU A 247 23.96 8.36 5.98
CA LEU A 247 22.67 7.71 5.78
C LEU A 247 22.08 7.28 7.11
N ILE A 248 20.84 7.67 7.39
CA ILE A 248 20.06 7.17 8.52
C ILE A 248 18.92 6.32 7.97
N CYS A 249 18.96 5.01 8.21
CA CYS A 249 17.93 4.07 7.82
C CYS A 249 17.02 3.76 9.01
N LEU A 250 15.75 4.12 8.91
CA LEU A 250 14.72 3.73 9.85
C LEU A 250 13.99 2.51 9.30
N GLY A 251 14.38 1.32 9.75
CA GLY A 251 13.92 0.04 9.21
C GLY A 251 14.47 -0.26 7.80
N GLY A 252 13.87 -1.26 7.16
CA GLY A 252 14.13 -1.58 5.77
C GLY A 252 15.44 -2.34 5.50
N ASN A 253 15.62 -2.68 4.21
CA ASN A 253 16.81 -3.33 3.66
C ASN A 253 17.09 -2.68 2.30
N LEU A 254 17.51 -1.42 2.34
CA LEU A 254 17.63 -0.52 1.18
C LEU A 254 18.30 -1.17 -0.03
N PRO A 255 19.52 -1.77 0.07
CA PRO A 255 20.23 -2.27 -1.11
C PRO A 255 19.60 -3.50 -1.75
N VAL A 256 18.63 -4.15 -1.08
CA VAL A 256 17.89 -5.28 -1.63
C VAL A 256 16.51 -4.84 -2.13
N ALA A 257 15.94 -3.82 -1.54
CA ALA A 257 14.65 -3.26 -1.95
C ALA A 257 14.78 -2.41 -3.23
N MET A 258 15.94 -1.80 -3.45
CA MET A 258 16.20 -1.00 -4.65
C MET A 258 16.61 -1.87 -5.84
N PRO A 259 16.34 -1.43 -7.09
CA PRO A 259 16.95 -2.04 -8.27
C PRO A 259 18.49 -1.95 -8.21
N ASP A 260 19.16 -2.91 -8.86
CA ASP A 260 20.62 -2.96 -8.92
C ASP A 260 21.32 -2.94 -7.56
N SER A 261 21.17 -4.07 -6.83
CA SER A 261 21.79 -4.24 -5.51
C SER A 261 23.29 -4.02 -5.50
N ALA A 262 24.02 -4.29 -6.61
CA ALA A 262 25.47 -4.10 -6.67
C ALA A 262 25.84 -2.61 -6.60
N VAL A 263 25.14 -1.79 -7.36
CA VAL A 263 25.31 -0.32 -7.32
C VAL A 263 24.95 0.24 -5.94
N CYS A 264 23.85 -0.22 -5.35
CA CYS A 264 23.43 0.23 -4.02
C CYS A 264 24.47 -0.13 -2.94
N LEU A 265 24.98 -1.36 -2.95
CA LEU A 265 26.00 -1.81 -2.00
C LEU A 265 27.33 -1.03 -2.15
N GLU A 266 27.73 -0.72 -3.39
CA GLU A 266 28.89 0.11 -3.67
C GLU A 266 28.69 1.54 -3.14
N ALA A 267 27.52 2.15 -3.39
CA ALA A 267 27.20 3.48 -2.90
C ALA A 267 27.24 3.56 -1.36
N MET A 268 26.71 2.56 -0.67
CA MET A 268 26.72 2.49 0.80
C MET A 268 28.15 2.42 1.37
N ARG A 269 29.10 1.74 0.71
CA ARG A 269 30.50 1.68 1.15
C ARG A 269 31.22 3.01 1.11
N LYS A 270 30.71 3.98 0.34
CA LYS A 270 31.31 5.32 0.22
C LYS A 270 30.87 6.30 1.32
N LEU A 271 29.94 5.90 2.18
CA LEU A 271 29.45 6.73 3.27
C LEU A 271 30.51 6.86 4.37
N ASP A 272 30.62 8.06 4.93
CA ASP A 272 31.41 8.31 6.14
C ASP A 272 30.68 7.75 7.37
N LEU A 273 29.32 7.83 7.38
CA LEU A 273 28.48 7.35 8.46
C LEU A 273 27.24 6.64 7.91
N SER A 274 26.92 5.47 8.44
CA SER A 274 25.61 4.82 8.27
C SER A 274 25.02 4.46 9.63
N VAL A 275 23.76 4.85 9.84
CA VAL A 275 22.98 4.54 11.05
C VAL A 275 21.82 3.68 10.67
N HIS A 276 21.68 2.51 11.27
CA HIS A 276 20.61 1.58 11.02
C HIS A 276 19.79 1.36 12.28
N ILE A 277 18.53 1.77 12.27
CA ILE A 277 17.55 1.53 13.32
C ILE A 277 16.70 0.37 12.85
N ALA A 278 16.77 -0.79 13.49
CA ALA A 278 16.14 -1.99 12.96
C ALA A 278 15.81 -3.01 14.06
N THR A 279 14.73 -3.78 13.84
CA THR A 279 14.31 -4.89 14.70
C THR A 279 15.06 -6.19 14.40
N LYS A 280 15.62 -6.32 13.20
CA LYS A 280 16.36 -7.52 12.72
C LYS A 280 17.55 -7.12 11.88
N LEU A 281 18.62 -7.91 11.96
CA LEU A 281 19.74 -7.80 11.04
C LEU A 281 19.33 -8.20 9.62
N ASN A 282 19.86 -7.47 8.64
CA ASN A 282 19.67 -7.76 7.23
C ASN A 282 20.95 -7.45 6.43
N ARG A 283 20.90 -7.60 5.12
CA ARG A 283 22.08 -7.48 4.25
C ARG A 283 22.70 -6.07 4.26
N SER A 284 21.90 -5.01 4.46
CA SER A 284 22.45 -3.64 4.52
C SER A 284 23.39 -3.44 5.70
N HIS A 285 23.21 -4.16 6.80
CA HIS A 285 24.04 -4.08 7.99
C HIS A 285 25.43 -4.73 7.81
N LEU A 286 25.63 -5.53 6.76
CA LEU A 286 26.88 -6.19 6.43
C LEU A 286 27.80 -5.35 5.53
N VAL A 287 27.37 -4.12 5.21
CA VAL A 287 28.10 -3.23 4.29
C VAL A 287 28.51 -1.97 5.05
N PRO A 288 29.63 -2.03 5.76
CA PRO A 288 30.13 -0.87 6.48
C PRO A 288 30.67 0.19 5.52
N GLY A 289 30.35 1.45 5.81
CA GLY A 289 31.10 2.61 5.34
C GLY A 289 32.27 2.93 6.29
N GLY A 290 32.55 4.20 6.48
CA GLY A 290 33.58 4.66 7.44
C GLY A 290 33.21 4.28 8.88
N VAL A 291 32.02 4.68 9.31
CA VAL A 291 31.41 4.31 10.62
C VAL A 291 30.01 3.76 10.38
N THR A 292 29.70 2.65 11.05
CA THR A 292 28.36 2.07 11.03
C THR A 292 27.83 1.88 12.43
N LEU A 293 26.67 2.46 12.71
CA LEU A 293 25.93 2.30 13.98
C LEU A 293 24.71 1.42 13.75
N LEU A 294 24.58 0.34 14.53
CA LEU A 294 23.40 -0.52 14.56
C LEU A 294 22.65 -0.24 15.87
N LEU A 295 21.45 0.30 15.76
CA LEU A 295 20.59 0.67 16.88
C LEU A 295 19.36 -0.26 16.89
N PRO A 296 19.38 -1.34 17.69
CA PRO A 296 18.23 -2.22 17.79
C PRO A 296 17.06 -1.50 18.45
N CYS A 297 15.86 -1.68 17.87
CA CYS A 297 14.65 -1.00 18.35
C CYS A 297 13.54 -1.99 18.70
N LEU A 298 12.54 -1.49 19.44
CA LEU A 298 11.31 -2.21 19.71
C LEU A 298 10.58 -2.56 18.40
N GLY A 299 10.04 -3.77 18.33
CA GLY A 299 9.13 -4.17 17.26
C GLY A 299 7.71 -3.64 17.52
N ARG A 300 6.88 -3.67 16.49
CA ARG A 300 5.49 -3.18 16.58
C ARG A 300 4.62 -3.94 17.60
N THR A 301 4.98 -5.18 17.90
CA THR A 301 4.30 -6.02 18.90
C THR A 301 4.79 -5.82 20.32
N ASP A 302 5.94 -5.17 20.49
CA ASP A 302 6.54 -4.95 21.78
C ASP A 302 5.85 -3.78 22.51
N LEU A 303 5.69 -3.91 23.82
CA LEU A 303 5.15 -2.87 24.67
C LEU A 303 6.18 -1.73 24.79
N ASP A 304 5.78 -0.53 24.35
CA ASP A 304 6.57 0.68 24.52
C ASP A 304 6.06 1.44 25.75
N VAL A 305 6.91 1.54 26.79
CA VAL A 305 6.59 2.24 28.03
C VAL A 305 7.53 3.43 28.18
N GLN A 306 6.96 4.62 28.22
CA GLN A 306 7.66 5.88 28.42
C GLN A 306 7.23 6.53 29.73
N ALA A 307 7.71 7.74 30.04
CA ALA A 307 7.38 8.44 31.29
C ALA A 307 5.86 8.61 31.54
N GLY A 308 5.08 8.81 30.46
CA GLY A 308 3.61 8.89 30.48
C GLY A 308 2.90 7.53 30.49
N GLY A 309 3.63 6.42 30.65
CA GLY A 309 3.07 5.07 30.63
C GLY A 309 3.15 4.38 29.27
N PRO A 310 2.32 3.35 29.02
CA PRO A 310 2.29 2.63 27.74
C PRO A 310 1.87 3.52 26.59
N GLN A 311 2.67 3.55 25.53
CA GLN A 311 2.45 4.39 24.36
C GLN A 311 1.78 3.63 23.22
N SER A 312 1.17 4.38 22.29
CA SER A 312 0.65 3.88 21.02
C SER A 312 1.08 4.78 19.87
N VAL A 313 1.29 4.20 18.71
CA VAL A 313 1.46 4.96 17.46
C VAL A 313 0.15 4.95 16.68
N THR A 314 -0.06 5.95 15.82
CA THR A 314 -1.24 6.04 14.97
C THR A 314 -1.03 5.34 13.64
N VAL A 315 -2.10 4.79 13.09
CA VAL A 315 -2.15 4.16 11.75
C VAL A 315 -3.38 4.67 11.03
N GLU A 316 -3.21 5.23 9.87
CA GLU A 316 -4.31 5.62 9.00
C GLU A 316 -4.71 4.46 8.08
N ASP A 317 -5.98 4.08 8.08
CA ASP A 317 -6.48 3.04 7.19
C ASP A 317 -6.86 3.59 5.79
N SER A 318 -7.33 2.70 4.91
CA SER A 318 -7.65 3.06 3.51
C SER A 318 -8.88 3.97 3.38
N MET A 319 -9.64 4.13 4.45
CA MET A 319 -10.81 5.04 4.53
C MET A 319 -10.46 6.35 5.24
N SER A 320 -9.16 6.61 5.45
CA SER A 320 -8.63 7.77 6.18
C SER A 320 -9.05 7.83 7.66
N MET A 321 -9.41 6.67 8.25
CA MET A 321 -9.68 6.57 9.66
C MET A 321 -8.38 6.29 10.42
N VAL A 322 -8.18 7.00 11.54
CA VAL A 322 -6.97 6.88 12.37
C VAL A 322 -7.22 5.92 13.53
N HIS A 323 -6.34 4.93 13.66
CA HIS A 323 -6.39 3.89 14.69
C HIS A 323 -5.15 3.95 15.58
N ALA A 324 -5.33 3.66 16.88
CA ALA A 324 -4.21 3.43 17.77
C ALA A 324 -3.62 2.03 17.57
N SER A 325 -2.30 1.93 17.44
CA SER A 325 -1.56 0.68 17.39
C SER A 325 -0.61 0.60 18.58
N ARG A 326 -0.79 -0.41 19.42
CA ARG A 326 0.01 -0.64 20.62
C ARG A 326 0.46 -2.09 20.69
N GLY A 327 1.76 -2.31 20.97
CA GLY A 327 2.28 -3.61 21.31
C GLY A 327 1.86 -4.04 22.72
N PHE A 328 1.89 -5.33 22.98
CA PHE A 328 1.51 -5.92 24.27
C PHE A 328 2.47 -7.02 24.75
N LEU A 329 3.49 -7.32 23.97
CA LEU A 329 4.54 -8.27 24.35
C LEU A 329 5.63 -7.56 25.13
N ASN A 330 6.15 -8.21 26.16
CA ASN A 330 7.33 -7.71 26.84
C ASN A 330 8.50 -7.68 25.87
N PRO A 331 9.27 -6.57 25.80
CA PRO A 331 10.45 -6.50 24.96
C PRO A 331 11.45 -7.61 25.31
N PRO A 332 12.13 -8.19 24.31
CA PRO A 332 13.10 -9.26 24.55
C PRO A 332 14.36 -8.79 25.30
N ALA A 333 14.60 -7.48 25.41
CA ALA A 333 15.68 -6.89 26.18
C ALA A 333 15.31 -5.48 26.69
N GLU A 334 15.71 -5.16 27.89
CA GLU A 334 15.45 -3.85 28.56
C GLU A 334 16.20 -2.69 27.91
N THR A 335 17.26 -2.98 27.16
CA THR A 335 18.07 -1.98 26.45
C THR A 335 17.45 -1.48 25.15
N LEU A 336 16.43 -2.18 24.63
CA LEU A 336 15.72 -1.74 23.42
C LEU A 336 14.99 -0.41 23.67
N ARG A 337 14.97 0.41 22.67
CA ARG A 337 14.26 1.70 22.66
C ARG A 337 13.29 1.74 21.49
N SER A 338 12.23 2.52 21.63
CA SER A 338 11.32 2.79 20.51
C SER A 338 11.98 3.67 19.45
N GLU A 339 11.51 3.57 18.23
CA GLU A 339 11.99 4.41 17.12
C GLU A 339 11.88 5.91 17.44
N PRO A 340 10.77 6.45 18.01
CA PRO A 340 10.71 7.85 18.43
C PRO A 340 11.79 8.21 19.47
N ALA A 341 12.05 7.35 20.45
CA ALA A 341 13.07 7.59 21.46
C ALA A 341 14.49 7.60 20.86
N ILE A 342 14.78 6.73 19.89
CA ILE A 342 16.07 6.70 19.19
C ILE A 342 16.24 7.96 18.35
N VAL A 343 15.20 8.37 17.59
CA VAL A 343 15.26 9.60 16.76
C VAL A 343 15.46 10.83 17.62
N ALA A 344 14.74 10.96 18.74
CA ALA A 344 14.93 12.05 19.69
C ALA A 344 16.35 12.04 20.30
N GLY A 345 16.88 10.85 20.61
CA GLY A 345 18.25 10.70 21.09
C GLY A 345 19.31 11.17 20.06
N ILE A 346 19.11 10.81 18.79
CA ILE A 346 19.97 11.29 17.69
C ILE A 346 19.87 12.81 17.56
N ALA A 347 18.65 13.36 17.59
CA ALA A 347 18.45 14.81 17.52
C ALA A 347 19.18 15.55 18.64
N LYS A 348 19.02 15.11 19.89
CA LYS A 348 19.71 15.69 21.07
C LYS A 348 21.22 15.59 21.00
N ALA A 349 21.75 14.51 20.41
CA ALA A 349 23.19 14.32 20.26
C ALA A 349 23.82 15.13 19.13
N THR A 350 23.05 15.46 18.08
CA THR A 350 23.55 16.12 16.88
C THR A 350 23.24 17.61 16.81
N LEU A 351 22.12 18.04 17.35
CA LEU A 351 21.70 19.44 17.33
C LEU A 351 22.36 20.20 18.50
N ARG A 352 23.04 21.31 18.20
CA ARG A 352 23.61 22.18 19.22
C ARG A 352 22.55 22.95 20.02
N ASP A 353 21.43 23.24 19.34
CA ASP A 353 20.26 23.88 19.88
C ASP A 353 19.03 23.05 19.52
N SER A 354 18.14 22.81 20.47
CA SER A 354 16.87 22.10 20.21
C SER A 354 15.84 22.95 19.46
N HIS A 355 16.15 24.23 19.22
CA HIS A 355 15.21 25.19 18.60
C HIS A 355 13.83 25.23 19.30
N GLY A 356 13.82 25.05 20.63
CA GLY A 356 12.59 25.02 21.43
C GLY A 356 11.81 23.72 21.37
N VAL A 357 12.34 22.66 20.74
CA VAL A 357 11.72 21.33 20.74
C VAL A 357 12.10 20.57 22.01
N ASP A 358 11.13 20.27 22.83
CA ASP A 358 11.32 19.42 24.00
C ASP A 358 11.22 17.93 23.62
N TRP A 359 12.34 17.38 23.16
CA TRP A 359 12.43 15.99 22.71
C TRP A 359 12.08 14.98 23.79
N ASP A 360 12.41 15.27 25.06
CA ASP A 360 12.13 14.36 26.17
C ASP A 360 10.63 14.35 26.51
N ALA A 361 9.97 15.50 26.50
CA ALA A 361 8.53 15.57 26.69
C ALA A 361 7.78 14.84 25.57
N LEU A 362 8.15 15.07 24.30
CA LEU A 362 7.53 14.42 23.13
C LEU A 362 7.65 12.89 23.19
N VAL A 363 8.80 12.36 23.58
CA VAL A 363 9.00 10.91 23.76
C VAL A 363 8.31 10.40 25.03
N GLY A 364 8.32 11.19 26.09
CA GLY A 364 7.67 10.84 27.33
C GLY A 364 6.17 10.59 27.23
N ASN A 365 5.51 11.31 26.29
CA ASN A 365 4.08 11.13 25.99
C ASN A 365 3.81 11.44 24.53
N TYR A 366 3.44 10.41 23.74
CA TYR A 366 3.16 10.56 22.30
C TYR A 366 1.89 11.36 21.98
N ASP A 367 1.02 11.64 22.95
CA ASP A 367 -0.08 12.57 22.75
C ASP A 367 0.45 13.98 22.42
N LEU A 368 1.56 14.40 23.00
CA LEU A 368 2.19 15.67 22.67
C LEU A 368 2.69 15.73 21.21
N ILE A 369 3.08 14.60 20.62
CA ILE A 369 3.40 14.51 19.18
C ILE A 369 2.10 14.69 18.36
N ARG A 370 1.01 14.06 18.78
CA ARG A 370 -0.30 14.19 18.12
C ARG A 370 -0.82 15.62 18.17
N ASP A 371 -0.67 16.30 19.31
CA ASP A 371 -0.99 17.73 19.44
C ASP A 371 -0.20 18.59 18.45
N LYS A 372 1.09 18.29 18.25
CA LYS A 372 1.92 18.97 17.25
C LYS A 372 1.46 18.69 15.82
N ILE A 373 1.00 17.46 15.52
CA ILE A 373 0.43 17.09 14.23
C ILE A 373 -0.86 17.89 13.99
N GLU A 374 -1.76 18.00 14.98
CA GLU A 374 -2.98 18.78 14.87
C GLU A 374 -2.70 20.27 14.61
N ILE A 375 -1.75 20.86 15.34
CA ILE A 375 -1.32 22.26 15.10
C ILE A 375 -0.74 22.42 13.68
N THR A 376 -0.01 21.42 13.19
CA THR A 376 0.58 21.46 11.85
C THR A 376 -0.48 21.36 10.75
N PHE A 377 -1.50 20.50 10.94
CA PHE A 377 -2.54 20.19 9.96
C PHE A 377 -3.96 20.41 10.51
N PRO A 378 -4.33 21.64 10.91
CA PRO A 378 -5.60 21.89 11.61
C PRO A 378 -6.84 21.62 10.75
N GLU A 379 -6.70 21.55 9.41
CA GLU A 379 -7.81 21.22 8.52
C GLU A 379 -8.10 19.73 8.40
N LEU A 380 -7.10 18.88 8.76
CA LEU A 380 -7.21 17.40 8.66
C LEU A 380 -7.61 16.77 9.99
N PHE A 381 -7.14 17.33 11.11
CA PHE A 381 -7.30 16.77 12.45
C PHE A 381 -8.07 17.74 13.35
N ARG A 382 -9.32 17.99 13.02
CA ARG A 382 -10.24 18.73 13.89
C ARG A 382 -10.84 17.76 14.91
N ALA A 383 -10.74 18.12 16.19
CA ALA A 383 -11.44 17.43 17.27
C ALA A 383 -12.96 17.64 17.17
#